data_40cca3413215b42ccf83be4ff37ec349
#
_entry.id   40cca3413215b42ccf83be4ff37ec349
#
_cell.length_a   1.000
_cell.length_b   1.000
_cell.length_c   1.000
_cell.angle_alpha   90.00
_cell.angle_beta   90.00
_cell.angle_gamma   90.00
#
_symmetry.space_group_name_H-M   'P 1'
#
loop_
_entity.id
_entity.type
_entity.pdbx_description
1 polymer ?
#
loop_
_entity_poly.entity_id
_entity_poly.type
_entity_poly.pdbx_seq_one_letter_code
_entity_poly.pdbx_strand_id
1 'polypeptide(L)'
;MKLVWDESAWDDYIWWQQDRKILKRINTVITDIQRNGNEGIGKPEPLKHGFQGYWSRRITDEHRLVYKVIDDQVRIAACRYHYER
;
A
#
# COMPACT_ATOMS: atom_id res chain seq x y z
N MET A 1 7.12 -4.32 -12.23
CA MET A 1 7.60 -4.69 -10.90
C MET A 1 6.77 -5.84 -10.33
N LYS A 2 7.44 -6.76 -9.68
CA LYS A 2 6.78 -7.89 -9.06
C LYS A 2 6.03 -7.43 -7.80
N LEU A 3 4.87 -8.01 -7.55
CA LEU A 3 4.07 -7.68 -6.39
C LEU A 3 4.25 -8.75 -5.33
N VAL A 4 4.67 -8.33 -4.14
CA VAL A 4 4.93 -9.24 -3.02
C VAL A 4 4.12 -8.76 -1.82
N TRP A 5 3.43 -9.69 -1.15
CA TRP A 5 2.58 -9.37 0.00
C TRP A 5 3.18 -9.93 1.26
N ASP A 6 3.29 -9.10 2.28
CA ASP A 6 3.52 -9.62 3.63
C ASP A 6 2.23 -10.32 4.05
N GLU A 7 2.36 -11.30 4.92
CA GLU A 7 1.21 -12.10 5.32
C GLU A 7 0.06 -11.26 5.88
N SER A 8 0.39 -10.30 6.74
CA SER A 8 -0.65 -9.45 7.33
C SER A 8 -1.31 -8.56 6.28
N ALA A 9 -0.56 -8.14 5.27
CA ALA A 9 -1.13 -7.33 4.20
C ALA A 9 -2.06 -8.16 3.34
N TRP A 10 -1.71 -9.41 3.11
CA TRP A 10 -2.58 -10.31 2.36
C TRP A 10 -3.89 -10.53 3.11
N ASP A 11 -3.82 -10.68 4.44
CA ASP A 11 -5.02 -10.79 5.26
C ASP A 11 -5.89 -9.56 5.14
N ASP A 12 -5.29 -8.37 5.14
CA ASP A 12 -6.02 -7.13 4.93
C ASP A 12 -6.73 -7.13 3.58
N TYR A 13 -6.02 -7.54 2.54
CA TYR A 13 -6.56 -7.53 1.19
C TYR A 13 -7.75 -8.49 1.08
N ILE A 14 -7.64 -9.66 1.69
CA ILE A 14 -8.74 -10.63 1.71
C ILE A 14 -9.93 -10.04 2.46
N TRP A 15 -9.68 -9.34 3.57
CA TRP A 15 -10.77 -8.72 4.33
C TRP A 15 -11.55 -7.72 3.47
N TRP A 16 -10.84 -6.97 2.59
CA TRP A 16 -11.47 -5.96 1.73
C TRP A 16 -12.31 -6.56 0.60
N GLN A 17 -12.29 -7.87 0.41
CA GLN A 17 -13.11 -8.50 -0.61
C GLN A 17 -14.61 -8.24 -0.40
N GLN A 18 -15.00 -7.86 0.82
CA GLN A 18 -16.38 -7.54 1.13
C GLN A 18 -16.76 -6.10 0.80
N ASP A 19 -15.82 -5.29 0.34
CA ASP A 19 -16.06 -3.89 0.01
C ASP A 19 -15.48 -3.59 -1.36
N ARG A 20 -16.32 -3.66 -2.36
CA ARG A 20 -15.87 -3.52 -3.75
C ARG A 20 -15.25 -2.18 -4.04
N LYS A 21 -15.78 -1.11 -3.45
CA LYS A 21 -15.33 0.24 -3.74
C LYS A 21 -13.90 0.44 -3.23
N ILE A 22 -13.64 -0.01 -2.01
CA ILE A 22 -12.31 0.11 -1.43
C ILE A 22 -11.34 -0.83 -2.13
N LEU A 23 -11.79 -2.04 -2.44
CA LEU A 23 -10.93 -2.99 -3.16
C LEU A 23 -10.48 -2.41 -4.49
N LYS A 24 -11.40 -1.78 -5.22
CA LYS A 24 -11.06 -1.16 -6.48
C LYS A 24 -10.03 -0.05 -6.29
N ARG A 25 -10.19 0.74 -5.24
CA ARG A 25 -9.23 1.82 -4.95
C ARG A 25 -7.86 1.25 -4.64
N ILE A 26 -7.79 0.18 -3.83
CA ILE A 26 -6.54 -0.48 -3.50
C ILE A 26 -5.86 -0.96 -4.78
N ASN A 27 -6.61 -1.63 -5.65
CA ASN A 27 -6.05 -2.14 -6.90
C ASN A 27 -5.51 -1.02 -7.78
N THR A 28 -6.21 0.11 -7.82
CA THR A 28 -5.78 1.27 -8.59
C THR A 28 -4.47 1.83 -8.04
N VAL A 29 -4.36 1.92 -6.71
CA VAL A 29 -3.15 2.42 -6.08
C VAL A 29 -1.98 1.48 -6.35
N ILE A 30 -2.20 0.17 -6.24
CA ILE A 30 -1.15 -0.81 -6.50
C ILE A 30 -0.65 -0.69 -7.95
N THR A 31 -1.56 -0.58 -8.90
CA THR A 31 -1.19 -0.43 -10.31
C THR A 31 -0.35 0.84 -10.50
N ASP A 32 -0.74 1.91 -9.83
CA ASP A 32 0.00 3.16 -9.95
C ASP A 32 1.42 3.02 -9.38
N ILE A 33 1.56 2.33 -8.24
CA ILE A 33 2.87 2.10 -7.66
C ILE A 33 3.74 1.27 -8.61
N GLN A 34 3.18 0.24 -9.22
CA GLN A 34 3.92 -0.61 -10.13
C GLN A 34 4.42 0.15 -11.34
N ARG A 35 3.72 1.19 -11.74
CA ARG A 35 4.12 2.02 -12.89
C ARG A 35 5.05 3.15 -12.51
N ASN A 36 4.80 3.79 -11.38
CA ASN A 36 5.43 5.07 -11.07
C ASN A 36 6.30 5.05 -9.81
N GLY A 37 6.36 3.92 -9.11
CA GLY A 37 7.19 3.84 -7.92
C GLY A 37 6.63 4.70 -6.80
N ASN A 38 7.47 5.59 -6.27
CA ASN A 38 7.10 6.42 -5.12
C ASN A 38 6.48 7.76 -5.51
N GLU A 39 5.99 7.87 -6.75
CA GLU A 39 5.29 9.07 -7.20
C GLU A 39 3.93 8.67 -7.74
N GLY A 40 2.93 9.53 -7.56
CA GLY A 40 1.64 9.25 -8.14
C GLY A 40 0.49 9.59 -7.23
N ILE A 41 -0.59 8.81 -7.34
CA ILE A 41 -1.84 9.11 -6.65
C ILE A 41 -1.78 8.74 -5.18
N GLY A 42 -2.71 9.28 -4.39
CA GLY A 42 -2.87 8.88 -3.00
C GLY A 42 -1.87 9.52 -2.06
N LYS A 43 -1.29 10.65 -2.43
CA LYS A 43 -0.36 11.41 -1.57
C LYS A 43 0.77 10.53 -1.03
N PRO A 44 1.68 10.07 -1.90
CA PRO A 44 2.80 9.23 -1.43
C PRO A 44 3.62 9.96 -0.37
N GLU A 45 3.88 9.27 0.73
CA GLU A 45 4.69 9.83 1.82
C GLU A 45 5.62 8.77 2.36
N PRO A 46 6.90 9.12 2.60
CA PRO A 46 7.81 8.18 3.24
C PRO A 46 7.48 8.08 4.72
N LEU A 47 7.60 6.89 5.26
CA LEU A 47 7.39 6.66 6.68
C LEU A 47 8.67 6.93 7.45
N LYS A 48 8.54 7.17 8.75
CA LYS A 48 9.66 7.53 9.63
C LYS A 48 9.74 6.55 10.78
N HIS A 49 10.81 6.69 11.57
CA HIS A 49 10.93 6.00 12.85
C HIS A 49 10.80 4.47 12.73
N GLY A 50 11.81 3.85 12.20
CA GLY A 50 11.85 2.39 12.16
C GLY A 50 11.21 1.76 10.93
N PHE A 51 10.61 2.59 10.08
CA PHE A 51 9.99 2.11 8.85
C PHE A 51 10.70 2.66 7.64
N GLN A 52 12.00 2.78 7.72
CA GLN A 52 12.79 3.35 6.65
C GLN A 52 12.66 2.55 5.37
N GLY A 53 12.50 3.28 4.28
CA GLY A 53 12.30 2.65 2.98
C GLY A 53 10.86 2.33 2.67
N TYR A 54 9.96 2.40 3.65
CA TYR A 54 8.55 2.20 3.43
C TYR A 54 7.84 3.53 3.17
N TRP A 55 6.80 3.46 2.38
CA TRP A 55 5.98 4.60 2.00
C TRP A 55 4.53 4.27 2.21
N SER A 56 3.68 5.29 2.23
CA SER A 56 2.24 5.07 2.30
C SER A 56 1.54 5.81 1.19
N ARG A 57 0.40 5.26 0.78
CA ARG A 57 -0.55 5.90 -0.13
C ARG A 57 -1.91 5.86 0.52
N ARG A 58 -2.71 6.89 0.33
CA ARG A 58 -4.06 6.93 0.88
C ARG A 58 -4.99 6.05 0.07
N ILE A 59 -5.72 5.21 0.78
CA ILE A 59 -6.84 4.46 0.22
C ILE A 59 -8.12 5.27 0.46
N THR A 60 -8.35 5.65 1.72
CA THR A 60 -9.40 6.56 2.16
C THR A 60 -8.79 7.46 3.22
N ASP A 61 -9.60 8.32 3.83
CA ASP A 61 -9.09 9.14 4.93
C ASP A 61 -8.61 8.28 6.08
N GLU A 62 -9.23 7.13 6.26
CA GLU A 62 -8.97 6.26 7.40
C GLU A 62 -7.92 5.19 7.10
N HIS A 63 -7.77 4.81 5.86
CA HIS A 63 -6.95 3.65 5.49
C HIS A 63 -5.79 4.03 4.60
N ARG A 64 -4.67 3.35 4.82
CA ARG A 64 -3.44 3.56 4.04
C ARG A 64 -2.92 2.24 3.52
N LEU A 65 -2.30 2.31 2.36
CA LEU A 65 -1.53 1.20 1.82
C LEU A 65 -0.07 1.50 2.13
N VAL A 66 0.58 0.59 2.85
CA VAL A 66 1.98 0.74 3.24
C VAL A 66 2.80 -0.23 2.41
N TYR A 67 3.85 0.27 1.80
CA TYR A 67 4.61 -0.53 0.83
C TYR A 67 6.06 -0.08 0.75
N LYS A 68 6.86 -0.89 0.10
CA LYS A 68 8.27 -0.59 -0.14
C LYS A 68 8.61 -1.02 -1.56
N VAL A 69 9.31 -0.16 -2.30
CA VAL A 69 9.80 -0.50 -3.64
C VAL A 69 11.28 -0.84 -3.51
N ILE A 70 11.63 -2.09 -3.79
CA ILE A 70 13.00 -2.56 -3.65
C ILE A 70 13.22 -3.73 -4.60
N ASP A 71 14.38 -3.75 -5.27
CA ASP A 71 14.77 -4.86 -6.15
C ASP A 71 13.71 -5.21 -7.19
N ASP A 72 13.18 -4.17 -7.84
CA ASP A 72 12.14 -4.33 -8.87
C ASP A 72 10.90 -5.04 -8.35
N GLN A 73 10.59 -4.84 -7.07
CA GLN A 73 9.42 -5.39 -6.42
C GLN A 73 8.67 -4.30 -5.70
N VAL A 74 7.36 -4.49 -5.58
CA VAL A 74 6.52 -3.71 -4.66
C VAL A 74 6.14 -4.66 -3.54
N ARG A 75 6.64 -4.40 -2.35
CA ARG A 75 6.28 -5.20 -1.18
C ARG A 75 5.20 -4.49 -0.40
N ILE A 76 4.04 -5.11 -0.27
CA ILE A 76 2.91 -4.54 0.46
C ILE A 76 2.97 -5.03 1.91
N ALA A 77 3.05 -4.07 2.84
CA ALA A 77 3.14 -4.40 4.26
C ALA A 77 1.80 -4.30 4.97
N ALA A 78 0.89 -3.46 4.49
CA ALA A 78 -0.43 -3.30 5.08
C ALA A 78 -1.32 -2.58 4.09
N CYS A 79 -2.63 -2.79 4.17
CA CYS A 79 -3.57 -2.02 3.38
C CYS A 79 -4.88 -1.80 4.13
N ARG A 80 -4.77 -1.66 5.44
CA ARG A 80 -5.93 -1.41 6.29
C ARG A 80 -5.48 -0.57 7.45
N TYR A 81 -6.36 0.38 7.86
CA TYR A 81 -6.11 1.32 8.94
C TYR A 81 -4.99 2.30 8.64
N HIS A 82 -4.87 3.26 9.51
CA HIS A 82 -3.87 4.30 9.45
C HIS A 82 -2.63 3.78 10.16
N TYR A 83 -1.53 3.83 9.48
CA TYR A 83 -0.30 3.34 10.07
C TYR A 83 0.35 4.44 10.88
N GLU A 84 0.43 4.25 12.20
CA GLU A 84 0.98 5.25 13.11
C GLU A 84 2.12 4.71 13.93
N ARG A 85 2.99 5.62 14.33
CA ARG A 85 4.11 5.27 15.18
C ARG A 85 4.31 6.26 16.27
#